data_0e3f56aade694fd07fc23bdbf5677da6
#
_entry.id   0e3f56aade694fd07fc23bdbf5677da6
#
_cell.length_a   1.000
_cell.length_b   1.000
_cell.length_c   1.000
_cell.angle_alpha   90.00
_cell.angle_beta   90.00
_cell.angle_gamma   90.00
#
_symmetry.space_group_name_H-M   'P 1'
#
loop_
_entity.id
_entity.type
_entity.pdbx_description
1 polymer ?
#
loop_
_entity_poly.entity_id
_entity_poly.type
_entity_poly.pdbx_seq_one_letter_code
_entity_poly.pdbx_strand_id
1 'polypeptide(L)'
;MKKYKSFIPTLGAALLLSLGSAFCAQAADIGWVTEDGTWRYKDASGNYVTNTWKTSGDSSFYLGSDGKMTVNQWIDDEYYVNDSGAMVKNSWIHITEEGGSKPAGWYYTDSKGKLERDGWETIGTYKYAFDSDGRMRTGWFFDGDDIYYLGGENQGYAKTGWQCLDYDEEDKPEDGDISEARSSASDSSKWFYFQSNGKAKRADDRTYAVETINDRKYYFNEDGVMMTGWIAAEEEAEAGDTTGISRFVYLGDENDGTMARDTWLELTEHPASCDDKDELAEGDTDEMPEDGDSNWYYFESDGTPAYLNAKASSMSRATTKVNGDSYFFNPYGVRQTGMIRMVNQSGEEMVGYFGDSNSDGKMVTGKKTNLNVDGDSGTYYFADSGSDKGAGLNGTKDDYLYYQGRLVEAEDGSDFEVFEVKNRLYLVNESGKVQTDSKNYKSDGSYMYKISGGTIYYIDDDKNVEGKVEASDASTLPEVIYDKEYVLNGN
;
A
#
# COMPACT_ATOMS: atom_id res chain seq x y z
N MET A 1 23.38 -9.56 7.13
CA MET A 1 24.01 -8.25 6.94
C MET A 1 25.49 -8.43 6.63
N LYS A 2 25.89 -8.32 5.35
CA LYS A 2 27.30 -8.28 4.96
C LYS A 2 27.69 -6.83 4.82
N LYS A 3 28.57 -6.35 5.71
CA LYS A 3 29.16 -5.01 5.63
C LYS A 3 30.05 -4.95 4.39
N TYR A 4 29.59 -4.26 3.36
CA TYR A 4 30.45 -3.87 2.25
C TYR A 4 31.22 -2.61 2.68
N LYS A 5 32.52 -2.78 2.93
CA LYS A 5 33.45 -1.66 2.99
C LYS A 5 33.70 -1.21 1.55
N SER A 6 33.14 -0.06 1.16
CA SER A 6 33.53 0.62 -0.06
C SER A 6 34.95 1.16 0.14
N PHE A 7 35.92 0.55 -0.50
CA PHE A 7 37.24 1.10 -0.64
C PHE A 7 37.29 1.85 -1.96
N ILE A 8 37.42 3.17 -1.91
CA ILE A 8 37.95 3.94 -3.05
C ILE A 8 39.44 3.64 -3.06
N PRO A 9 40.01 3.03 -4.11
CA PRO A 9 41.44 2.75 -4.15
C PRO A 9 42.19 4.06 -4.33
N THR A 10 42.87 4.51 -3.29
CA THR A 10 43.94 5.51 -3.42
C THR A 10 45.11 4.84 -4.15
N LEU A 11 45.13 4.96 -5.47
CA LEU A 11 46.32 4.63 -6.25
C LEU A 11 47.28 5.83 -6.18
N GLY A 12 48.11 5.84 -5.17
CA GLY A 12 49.32 6.64 -5.16
C GLY A 12 50.35 6.07 -6.11
N ALA A 13 50.38 6.54 -7.34
CA ALA A 13 51.49 6.23 -8.25
C ALA A 13 52.63 7.19 -7.95
N ALA A 14 53.53 6.80 -7.05
CA ALA A 14 54.84 7.47 -6.93
C ALA A 14 55.69 7.18 -8.17
N LEU A 15 55.68 8.09 -9.14
CA LEU A 15 56.60 8.07 -10.23
C LEU A 15 57.92 8.68 -9.74
N LEU A 16 58.87 7.79 -9.43
CA LEU A 16 60.28 8.18 -9.23
C LEU A 16 60.87 8.67 -10.58
N LEU A 17 61.07 9.99 -10.70
CA LEU A 17 61.87 10.58 -11.77
C LEU A 17 63.32 10.13 -11.62
N SER A 18 63.69 9.01 -12.26
CA SER A 18 65.09 8.60 -12.41
C SER A 18 65.69 9.37 -13.58
N LEU A 19 66.29 10.54 -13.29
CA LEU A 19 67.14 11.23 -14.25
C LEU A 19 68.55 10.70 -14.14
N GLY A 20 68.94 9.88 -15.11
CA GLY A 20 70.34 9.49 -15.30
C GLY A 20 71.22 10.68 -15.59
N SER A 21 72.16 10.98 -14.70
CA SER A 21 73.21 11.98 -14.91
C SER A 21 74.18 11.47 -15.95
N ALA A 22 74.16 12.07 -17.15
CA ALA A 22 75.26 12.04 -18.09
C ALA A 22 76.01 13.37 -18.03
N PHE A 23 77.21 13.36 -17.48
CA PHE A 23 78.15 14.47 -17.54
C PHE A 23 78.70 14.64 -18.96
N CYS A 24 78.46 15.78 -19.62
CA CYS A 24 79.29 16.37 -20.64
C CYS A 24 79.12 17.89 -20.70
N ALA A 25 80.22 18.55 -20.54
CA ALA A 25 80.66 19.95 -20.84
C ALA A 25 79.61 20.95 -21.31
N GLN A 26 79.49 22.06 -20.50
CA GLN A 26 79.04 23.41 -20.84
C GLN A 26 78.18 23.60 -22.10
N ALA A 27 77.04 23.12 -22.08
CA ALA A 27 75.83 23.72 -22.66
C ALA A 27 74.96 24.12 -21.48
N ALA A 28 74.40 25.34 -21.56
CA ALA A 28 73.44 25.75 -20.52
C ALA A 28 72.45 24.61 -20.29
N ASP A 29 72.32 24.14 -19.01
CA ASP A 29 71.41 23.07 -18.65
C ASP A 29 70.01 23.44 -19.13
N ILE A 30 69.63 22.95 -20.29
CA ILE A 30 68.27 23.18 -20.86
C ILE A 30 67.37 22.04 -20.36
N GLY A 31 66.19 22.39 -19.89
CA GLY A 31 65.24 21.40 -19.38
C GLY A 31 65.10 21.40 -17.85
N TRP A 32 64.72 20.29 -17.28
CA TRP A 32 64.52 20.13 -15.85
C TRP A 32 65.84 20.16 -15.07
N VAL A 33 65.91 21.05 -14.07
CA VAL A 33 67.05 21.21 -13.16
C VAL A 33 66.56 21.25 -11.71
N THR A 34 67.39 20.72 -10.80
CA THR A 34 67.14 20.76 -9.36
C THR A 34 68.06 21.76 -8.71
N GLU A 35 67.51 22.74 -8.02
CA GLU A 35 68.26 23.75 -7.26
C GLU A 35 67.62 23.96 -5.88
N ASP A 36 68.43 23.88 -4.82
CA ASP A 36 68.00 23.99 -3.44
C ASP A 36 66.86 23.00 -3.06
N GLY A 37 66.92 21.79 -3.64
CA GLY A 37 65.90 20.78 -3.43
C GLY A 37 64.56 21.02 -4.17
N THR A 38 64.51 22.02 -5.05
CA THR A 38 63.31 22.36 -5.79
C THR A 38 63.54 22.19 -7.29
N TRP A 39 62.53 21.62 -7.99
CA TRP A 39 62.56 21.50 -9.43
C TRP A 39 62.25 22.83 -10.14
N ARG A 40 63.01 23.15 -11.17
CA ARG A 40 62.82 24.27 -12.08
C ARG A 40 63.00 23.81 -13.52
N TYR A 41 62.63 24.65 -14.47
CA TYR A 41 62.82 24.34 -15.90
C TYR A 41 63.53 25.54 -16.58
N LYS A 42 64.63 25.27 -17.29
CA LYS A 42 65.37 26.26 -18.10
C LYS A 42 65.01 26.15 -19.58
N ASP A 43 64.72 27.28 -20.21
CA ASP A 43 64.51 27.36 -21.64
C ASP A 43 65.82 27.24 -22.44
N ALA A 44 65.71 27.29 -23.78
CA ALA A 44 66.84 27.22 -24.67
C ALA A 44 67.87 28.40 -24.50
N SER A 45 67.48 29.47 -23.83
CA SER A 45 68.35 30.59 -23.49
C SER A 45 68.93 30.49 -22.09
N GLY A 46 68.65 29.46 -21.34
CA GLY A 46 69.09 29.20 -19.96
C GLY A 46 68.28 29.99 -18.90
N ASN A 47 67.15 30.62 -19.25
CA ASN A 47 66.32 31.37 -18.35
C ASN A 47 65.26 30.36 -17.67
N TYR A 48 64.97 30.64 -16.41
CA TYR A 48 63.88 29.92 -15.76
C TYR A 48 62.52 30.30 -16.35
N VAL A 49 61.73 29.31 -16.72
CA VAL A 49 60.32 29.55 -17.15
C VAL A 49 59.43 29.70 -15.95
N THR A 50 58.42 30.54 -16.04
CA THR A 50 57.47 30.87 -14.98
C THR A 50 56.01 30.78 -15.52
N ASN A 51 55.04 30.57 -14.64
CA ASN A 51 53.60 30.57 -14.95
C ASN A 51 53.27 29.74 -16.19
N THR A 52 53.78 28.50 -16.24
CA THR A 52 53.61 27.66 -17.44
C THR A 52 53.70 26.18 -17.12
N TRP A 53 53.01 25.40 -17.92
CA TRP A 53 53.06 23.95 -17.87
C TRP A 53 54.26 23.40 -18.66
N LYS A 54 54.92 22.41 -18.09
CA LYS A 54 55.98 21.60 -18.77
C LYS A 54 55.69 20.14 -18.58
N THR A 55 56.00 19.34 -19.60
CA THR A 55 55.80 17.88 -19.56
C THR A 55 57.12 17.15 -19.32
N SER A 56 57.05 16.05 -18.62
CA SER A 56 58.14 15.07 -18.52
C SER A 56 57.50 13.67 -18.54
N GLY A 57 57.79 12.86 -19.56
CA GLY A 57 57.04 11.64 -19.83
C GLY A 57 55.55 11.93 -20.04
N ASP A 58 54.71 11.16 -19.41
CA ASP A 58 53.24 11.35 -19.47
C ASP A 58 52.67 12.34 -18.47
N SER A 59 53.54 12.93 -17.64
CA SER A 59 53.15 13.87 -16.59
C SER A 59 53.36 15.31 -16.99
N SER A 60 52.45 16.19 -16.53
CA SER A 60 52.53 17.65 -16.68
C SER A 60 52.79 18.27 -15.32
N PHE A 61 53.67 19.30 -15.29
CA PHE A 61 54.09 19.98 -14.08
C PHE A 61 53.95 21.49 -14.30
N TYR A 62 53.55 22.22 -13.29
CA TYR A 62 53.40 23.68 -13.37
C TYR A 62 54.57 24.42 -12.67
N LEU A 63 55.14 25.36 -13.33
CA LEU A 63 56.15 26.27 -12.77
C LEU A 63 55.43 27.55 -12.34
N GLY A 64 55.50 27.91 -11.06
CA GLY A 64 54.91 29.11 -10.50
C GLY A 64 55.57 30.40 -10.94
N SER A 65 55.11 31.53 -10.43
CA SER A 65 55.66 32.85 -10.74
C SER A 65 57.11 33.03 -10.30
N ASP A 66 57.58 32.25 -9.32
CA ASP A 66 58.95 32.21 -8.86
C ASP A 66 59.83 31.20 -9.64
N GLY A 67 59.27 30.53 -10.66
CA GLY A 67 59.91 29.51 -11.48
C GLY A 67 60.13 28.19 -10.80
N LYS A 68 59.56 27.96 -9.61
CA LYS A 68 59.60 26.65 -8.92
C LYS A 68 58.44 25.77 -9.34
N MET A 69 58.66 24.48 -9.35
CA MET A 69 57.61 23.49 -9.56
C MET A 69 56.60 23.58 -8.40
N THR A 70 55.33 23.76 -8.73
CA THR A 70 54.24 23.83 -7.78
C THR A 70 53.83 22.41 -7.33
N VAL A 71 53.52 22.24 -6.04
CA VAL A 71 53.09 20.98 -5.44
C VAL A 71 51.86 21.19 -4.57
N ASN A 72 50.99 20.17 -4.44
CA ASN A 72 49.81 20.14 -3.57
C ASN A 72 48.96 21.43 -3.69
N GLN A 73 48.64 21.86 -4.91
CA GLN A 73 47.97 23.12 -5.15
C GLN A 73 47.08 23.07 -6.39
N TRP A 74 46.00 23.85 -6.35
CA TRP A 74 45.17 24.17 -7.52
C TRP A 74 45.85 25.23 -8.38
N ILE A 75 45.79 25.02 -9.68
CA ILE A 75 46.30 25.95 -10.70
C ILE A 75 45.11 26.46 -11.49
N ASP A 76 44.93 27.79 -11.53
CA ASP A 76 43.88 28.52 -12.24
C ASP A 76 42.46 28.00 -11.85
N ASP A 77 42.30 27.51 -10.62
CA ASP A 77 41.07 26.83 -10.10
C ASP A 77 40.59 25.67 -10.93
N GLU A 78 41.35 25.19 -11.88
CA GLU A 78 40.94 24.22 -12.88
C GLU A 78 41.74 22.91 -12.82
N TYR A 79 43.03 22.97 -12.45
CA TYR A 79 43.94 21.81 -12.43
C TYR A 79 44.56 21.64 -11.04
N TYR A 80 44.78 20.42 -10.63
CA TYR A 80 45.46 20.11 -9.38
C TYR A 80 46.79 19.41 -9.62
N VAL A 81 47.83 19.86 -8.94
CA VAL A 81 49.12 19.17 -8.88
C VAL A 81 49.31 18.53 -7.52
N ASN A 82 49.73 17.26 -7.49
CA ASN A 82 49.92 16.49 -6.28
C ASN A 82 51.25 16.81 -5.56
N ASP A 83 51.59 16.02 -4.53
CA ASP A 83 52.80 16.13 -3.73
C ASP A 83 54.08 15.98 -4.55
N SER A 84 54.06 15.26 -5.66
CA SER A 84 55.15 15.15 -6.61
C SER A 84 55.19 16.27 -7.67
N GLY A 85 54.22 17.21 -7.64
CA GLY A 85 54.05 18.26 -8.63
C GLY A 85 53.36 17.81 -9.92
N ALA A 86 53.02 16.53 -10.05
CA ALA A 86 52.36 16.02 -11.23
C ALA A 86 50.87 16.42 -11.27
N MET A 87 50.42 16.87 -12.47
CA MET A 87 48.99 17.12 -12.71
C MET A 87 48.18 15.81 -12.46
N VAL A 88 47.16 15.91 -11.63
CA VAL A 88 46.22 14.83 -11.37
C VAL A 88 45.23 14.74 -12.53
N LYS A 89 45.07 13.53 -13.09
CA LYS A 89 44.18 13.27 -14.23
C LYS A 89 43.34 12.04 -13.96
N ASN A 90 42.08 12.07 -14.37
CA ASN A 90 41.12 10.95 -14.24
C ASN A 90 41.12 10.32 -12.84
N SER A 91 41.10 11.20 -11.82
CA SER A 91 41.32 10.78 -10.44
C SER A 91 40.61 11.68 -9.42
N TRP A 92 40.28 11.06 -8.30
CA TRP A 92 39.73 11.75 -7.13
C TRP A 92 40.82 12.50 -6.34
N ILE A 93 40.47 13.67 -5.84
CA ILE A 93 41.30 14.54 -4.98
C ILE A 93 40.48 14.78 -3.71
N HIS A 94 41.08 14.55 -2.55
CA HIS A 94 40.46 14.82 -1.26
C HIS A 94 41.19 15.96 -0.57
N ILE A 95 40.50 17.08 -0.41
CA ILE A 95 40.98 18.23 0.36
C ILE A 95 40.42 18.14 1.76
N THR A 96 41.30 18.08 2.75
CA THR A 96 40.95 17.91 4.17
C THR A 96 41.10 19.15 5.02
N GLU A 97 41.82 20.16 4.51
CA GLU A 97 42.10 21.40 5.26
C GLU A 97 41.14 22.51 4.80
N GLU A 98 40.51 23.16 5.79
CA GLU A 98 39.74 24.37 5.55
C GLU A 98 40.68 25.57 5.39
N GLY A 99 40.35 26.48 4.50
CA GLY A 99 41.12 27.74 4.29
C GLY A 99 42.13 27.70 3.15
N GLY A 100 42.13 26.62 2.37
CA GLY A 100 42.81 26.57 1.06
C GLY A 100 42.07 27.36 -0.05
N SER A 101 42.52 27.23 -1.28
CA SER A 101 41.87 27.87 -2.44
C SER A 101 40.51 27.25 -2.75
N LYS A 102 40.23 26.05 -2.24
CA LYS A 102 38.94 25.34 -2.36
C LYS A 102 38.53 24.78 -1.02
N PRO A 103 37.20 24.67 -0.74
CA PRO A 103 36.66 24.07 0.46
C PRO A 103 37.12 22.61 0.66
N ALA A 104 37.08 22.11 1.90
CA ALA A 104 37.28 20.70 2.19
C ALA A 104 36.20 19.85 1.47
N GLY A 105 36.62 18.71 0.94
CA GLY A 105 35.72 17.81 0.21
C GLY A 105 36.43 17.00 -0.87
N TRP A 106 35.61 16.25 -1.62
CA TRP A 106 36.08 15.47 -2.75
C TRP A 106 35.90 16.21 -4.07
N TYR A 107 36.88 16.08 -4.93
CA TYR A 107 36.96 16.67 -6.28
C TYR A 107 37.35 15.59 -7.27
N TYR A 108 36.98 15.77 -8.53
CA TYR A 108 37.39 14.82 -9.59
C TYR A 108 37.92 15.59 -10.80
N THR A 109 39.02 15.10 -11.38
CA THR A 109 39.54 15.63 -12.61
C THR A 109 39.40 14.66 -13.77
N ASP A 110 39.08 15.18 -14.96
CA ASP A 110 38.92 14.43 -16.20
C ASP A 110 40.24 13.85 -16.72
N SER A 111 40.19 13.19 -17.85
CA SER A 111 41.37 12.60 -18.53
C SER A 111 42.40 13.63 -18.99
N LYS A 112 42.01 14.92 -19.07
CA LYS A 112 42.91 16.05 -19.39
C LYS A 112 43.42 16.74 -18.14
N GLY A 113 42.97 16.34 -16.95
CA GLY A 113 43.29 16.97 -15.67
C GLY A 113 42.41 18.13 -15.30
N LYS A 114 41.37 18.41 -16.09
CA LYS A 114 40.44 19.50 -15.84
C LYS A 114 39.40 19.07 -14.75
N LEU A 115 39.14 19.99 -13.81
CA LEU A 115 38.18 19.78 -12.73
C LEU A 115 36.75 19.67 -13.26
N GLU A 116 36.06 18.60 -12.85
CA GLU A 116 34.63 18.46 -13.08
C GLU A 116 33.85 19.38 -12.14
N ARG A 117 32.85 20.10 -12.66
CA ARG A 117 31.99 21.04 -11.90
C ARG A 117 30.65 21.28 -12.59
N ASP A 118 29.72 21.88 -11.86
CA ASP A 118 28.41 22.34 -12.35
C ASP A 118 27.59 21.24 -13.06
N GLY A 119 27.56 20.03 -12.55
CA GLY A 119 26.76 19.02 -13.21
C GLY A 119 26.98 17.57 -12.76
N TRP A 120 26.53 16.69 -13.60
CA TRP A 120 26.61 15.27 -13.39
C TRP A 120 27.73 14.62 -14.22
N GLU A 121 28.47 13.74 -13.57
CA GLU A 121 29.48 12.90 -14.25
C GLU A 121 29.33 11.44 -13.90
N THR A 122 29.57 10.56 -14.89
CA THR A 122 29.62 9.13 -14.69
C THR A 122 31.07 8.67 -14.53
N ILE A 123 31.43 8.30 -13.31
CA ILE A 123 32.79 7.87 -12.99
C ILE A 123 32.75 6.37 -12.66
N GLY A 124 33.34 5.58 -13.53
CA GLY A 124 33.18 4.13 -13.46
C GLY A 124 31.72 3.68 -13.76
N THR A 125 31.05 3.10 -12.77
CA THR A 125 29.64 2.67 -12.88
C THR A 125 28.67 3.57 -12.11
N TYR A 126 29.19 4.60 -11.44
CA TYR A 126 28.40 5.46 -10.55
C TYR A 126 28.24 6.85 -11.12
N LYS A 127 27.12 7.47 -10.82
CA LYS A 127 26.77 8.84 -11.22
C LYS A 127 26.99 9.79 -10.03
N TYR A 128 27.78 10.83 -10.22
CA TYR A 128 28.14 11.83 -9.22
C TYR A 128 27.68 13.21 -9.67
N ALA A 129 27.35 14.07 -8.72
CA ALA A 129 27.06 15.47 -8.97
C ALA A 129 28.13 16.36 -8.33
N PHE A 130 28.49 17.46 -9.01
CA PHE A 130 29.46 18.43 -8.54
C PHE A 130 28.83 19.83 -8.47
N ASP A 131 29.23 20.61 -7.48
CA ASP A 131 28.81 22.01 -7.36
C ASP A 131 29.65 22.94 -8.28
N SER A 132 29.39 24.26 -8.21
CA SER A 132 30.09 25.26 -9.01
C SER A 132 31.59 25.37 -8.67
N ASP A 133 31.98 25.01 -7.45
CA ASP A 133 33.39 24.95 -7.04
C ASP A 133 34.07 23.64 -7.43
N GLY A 134 33.30 22.68 -8.00
CA GLY A 134 33.76 21.36 -8.38
C GLY A 134 33.79 20.36 -7.20
N ARG A 135 33.20 20.71 -6.06
CA ARG A 135 33.10 19.79 -4.92
C ARG A 135 32.01 18.77 -5.19
N MET A 136 32.29 17.49 -4.92
CA MET A 136 31.32 16.42 -5.00
C MET A 136 30.16 16.65 -4.00
N ARG A 137 28.93 16.60 -4.50
CA ARG A 137 27.72 16.68 -3.70
C ARG A 137 27.46 15.39 -2.94
N THR A 138 26.81 15.46 -1.78
CA THR A 138 26.44 14.34 -0.92
C THR A 138 25.05 14.57 -0.31
N GLY A 139 24.45 13.55 0.29
CA GLY A 139 23.13 13.66 0.92
C GLY A 139 21.99 13.80 -0.09
N TRP A 140 20.94 14.47 0.32
CA TRP A 140 19.80 14.81 -0.55
C TRP A 140 20.22 15.86 -1.57
N PHE A 141 19.80 15.66 -2.81
CA PHE A 141 20.08 16.58 -3.90
C PHE A 141 18.85 16.72 -4.80
N PHE A 142 18.44 17.96 -5.03
CA PHE A 142 17.35 18.34 -5.92
C PHE A 142 17.94 18.92 -7.21
N ASP A 143 17.50 18.40 -8.35
CA ASP A 143 17.91 18.86 -9.67
C ASP A 143 16.65 19.17 -10.49
N GLY A 144 16.17 20.40 -10.39
CA GLY A 144 14.82 20.78 -10.80
C GLY A 144 13.78 20.03 -9.97
N ASP A 145 12.84 19.39 -10.63
CA ASP A 145 11.78 18.58 -9.98
C ASP A 145 12.26 17.17 -9.56
N ASP A 146 13.48 16.79 -9.88
CA ASP A 146 14.01 15.47 -9.62
C ASP A 146 14.70 15.38 -8.26
N ILE A 147 14.40 14.36 -7.48
CA ILE A 147 14.97 14.11 -6.17
C ILE A 147 15.99 12.97 -6.26
N TYR A 148 17.17 13.17 -5.67
CA TYR A 148 18.26 12.20 -5.60
C TYR A 148 18.77 12.07 -4.16
N TYR A 149 19.36 10.93 -3.84
CA TYR A 149 20.17 10.75 -2.65
C TYR A 149 21.56 10.25 -3.02
N LEU A 150 22.57 11.03 -2.68
CA LEU A 150 23.95 10.82 -3.10
C LEU A 150 24.79 10.06 -2.05
N GLY A 151 24.18 9.68 -0.93
CA GLY A 151 24.87 9.00 0.16
C GLY A 151 25.71 9.96 1.01
N GLY A 152 26.46 9.40 1.96
CA GLY A 152 27.29 10.18 2.88
C GLY A 152 28.57 10.70 2.25
N GLU A 153 29.33 11.50 3.04
CA GLU A 153 30.52 12.27 2.66
C GLU A 153 31.57 11.50 1.83
N ASN A 154 31.77 10.21 2.10
CA ASN A 154 32.75 9.38 1.39
C ASN A 154 32.14 8.50 0.29
N GLN A 155 30.91 8.77 -0.14
CA GLN A 155 30.21 8.02 -1.19
C GLN A 155 29.88 8.90 -2.39
N GLY A 156 29.06 9.92 -2.20
CA GLY A 156 28.74 10.97 -3.18
C GLY A 156 28.09 10.52 -4.49
N TYR A 157 27.72 9.25 -4.64
CA TYR A 157 27.08 8.75 -5.87
C TYR A 157 25.58 8.55 -5.68
N ALA A 158 24.82 8.78 -6.75
CA ALA A 158 23.39 8.59 -6.77
C ALA A 158 23.00 7.17 -6.38
N LYS A 159 22.17 7.04 -5.34
CA LYS A 159 21.64 5.74 -4.87
C LYS A 159 20.59 5.24 -5.84
N THR A 160 20.43 3.93 -5.89
CA THR A 160 19.41 3.24 -6.68
C THR A 160 18.75 2.14 -5.86
N GLY A 161 17.54 1.74 -6.25
CA GLY A 161 16.75 0.76 -5.52
C GLY A 161 16.18 1.31 -4.21
N TRP A 162 15.75 0.41 -3.34
CA TRP A 162 15.18 0.77 -2.04
C TRP A 162 16.21 1.34 -1.08
N GLN A 163 15.89 2.46 -0.45
CA GLN A 163 16.66 3.11 0.60
C GLN A 163 15.74 3.52 1.74
N CYS A 164 16.13 3.18 2.98
CA CYS A 164 15.51 3.69 4.19
C CYS A 164 16.38 4.83 4.71
N LEU A 165 15.86 6.03 4.71
CA LEU A 165 16.60 7.26 4.96
C LEU A 165 15.88 8.12 5.99
N ASP A 166 16.65 8.83 6.81
CA ASP A 166 16.10 9.85 7.68
C ASP A 166 15.52 10.98 6.82
N TYR A 167 14.28 11.30 7.09
CA TYR A 167 13.54 12.31 6.35
C TYR A 167 12.61 13.05 7.32
N ASP A 168 12.74 14.36 7.38
CA ASP A 168 11.85 15.26 8.09
C ASP A 168 11.25 16.25 7.10
N GLU A 169 9.94 16.35 7.05
CA GLU A 169 9.23 17.28 6.16
C GLU A 169 9.56 18.74 6.49
N GLU A 170 9.88 19.07 7.75
CA GLU A 170 10.27 20.40 8.17
C GLU A 170 11.70 20.78 7.73
N ASP A 171 12.55 19.78 7.51
CA ASP A 171 13.94 19.92 7.08
C ASP A 171 14.12 19.64 5.57
N LYS A 172 13.04 19.62 4.80
CA LYS A 172 13.08 19.43 3.34
C LYS A 172 13.97 20.49 2.72
N PRO A 173 15.04 20.09 2.00
CA PRO A 173 15.92 21.08 1.37
C PRO A 173 15.12 21.85 0.31
N GLU A 174 15.20 23.19 0.36
CA GLU A 174 14.70 24.02 -0.71
C GLU A 174 15.49 23.77 -1.99
N ASP A 175 14.88 24.07 -3.12
CA ASP A 175 15.48 23.87 -4.45
C ASP A 175 16.89 24.51 -4.51
N GLY A 176 17.92 23.69 -4.71
CA GLY A 176 19.32 24.10 -4.79
C GLY A 176 20.13 24.11 -3.47
N ASP A 177 19.53 23.90 -2.33
CA ASP A 177 20.27 23.83 -1.07
C ASP A 177 20.80 22.42 -0.79
N ILE A 178 22.08 22.37 -0.38
CA ILE A 178 22.72 21.14 0.08
C ILE A 178 22.37 20.99 1.57
N SER A 179 21.38 20.15 1.90
CA SER A 179 21.22 19.74 3.29
C SER A 179 22.39 18.84 3.69
N GLU A 180 23.09 19.19 4.75
CA GLU A 180 24.03 18.27 5.38
C GLU A 180 23.24 17.05 5.85
N ALA A 181 23.64 15.86 5.41
CA ALA A 181 23.00 14.61 5.81
C ALA A 181 23.06 14.50 7.34
N ARG A 182 21.92 14.62 8.00
CA ARG A 182 21.82 14.31 9.44
C ARG A 182 21.99 12.81 9.61
N SER A 183 23.03 12.42 10.35
CA SER A 183 23.43 11.03 10.57
C SER A 183 22.84 10.42 11.85
N SER A 184 21.72 10.91 12.35
CA SER A 184 21.07 10.33 13.51
C SER A 184 19.90 9.45 13.06
N ALA A 185 19.92 8.17 13.44
CA ALA A 185 18.75 7.30 13.36
C ALA A 185 17.64 7.92 14.24
N SER A 186 16.74 8.65 13.59
CA SER A 186 15.54 9.16 14.24
C SER A 186 14.38 8.23 13.92
N ASP A 187 13.31 8.28 14.71
CA ASP A 187 12.05 7.59 14.47
C ASP A 187 11.35 8.08 13.17
N SER A 188 12.02 8.94 12.40
CA SER A 188 11.56 9.55 11.15
C SER A 188 12.11 8.91 9.88
N SER A 189 12.76 7.75 9.96
CA SER A 189 13.25 7.05 8.76
C SER A 189 12.09 6.62 7.87
N LYS A 190 12.16 6.98 6.58
CA LYS A 190 11.18 6.68 5.55
C LYS A 190 11.79 5.86 4.43
N TRP A 191 10.98 5.09 3.73
CA TRP A 191 11.39 4.33 2.57
C TRP A 191 11.21 5.12 1.29
N PHE A 192 12.24 5.06 0.44
CA PHE A 192 12.28 5.65 -0.90
C PHE A 192 12.70 4.60 -1.92
N TYR A 193 12.26 4.78 -3.15
CA TYR A 193 12.74 3.96 -4.26
C TYR A 193 13.37 4.83 -5.34
N PHE A 194 14.67 4.64 -5.56
CA PHE A 194 15.42 5.35 -6.59
C PHE A 194 15.56 4.47 -7.84
N GLN A 195 15.22 5.02 -8.98
CA GLN A 195 15.30 4.37 -10.27
C GLN A 195 16.77 4.08 -10.64
N SER A 196 17.00 3.34 -11.74
CA SER A 196 18.35 3.06 -12.22
C SER A 196 19.15 4.30 -12.63
N ASN A 197 18.48 5.40 -12.94
CA ASN A 197 19.09 6.71 -13.24
C ASN A 197 19.34 7.55 -11.98
N GLY A 198 19.01 7.05 -10.79
CA GLY A 198 19.17 7.71 -9.50
C GLY A 198 18.00 8.60 -9.06
N LYS A 199 16.97 8.82 -9.91
CA LYS A 199 15.81 9.65 -9.56
C LYS A 199 14.87 8.89 -8.60
N ALA A 200 14.39 9.56 -7.56
CA ALA A 200 13.34 9.02 -6.70
C ALA A 200 12.04 8.81 -7.49
N LYS A 201 11.30 7.77 -7.16
CA LYS A 201 9.89 7.65 -7.54
C LYS A 201 9.08 8.58 -6.67
N ARG A 202 8.33 9.48 -7.28
CA ARG A 202 7.51 10.50 -6.60
C ARG A 202 6.27 10.83 -7.42
N ALA A 203 5.26 11.37 -6.76
CA ALA A 203 4.13 11.99 -7.46
C ALA A 203 4.59 13.29 -8.13
N ASP A 204 4.06 13.53 -9.34
CA ASP A 204 4.22 14.80 -10.03
C ASP A 204 2.99 15.70 -9.74
N ASP A 205 2.01 15.70 -10.67
CA ASP A 205 0.76 16.47 -10.53
C ASP A 205 -0.38 15.69 -9.89
N ARG A 206 -0.11 14.54 -9.28
CA ARG A 206 -1.10 13.65 -8.63
C ARG A 206 -0.78 13.53 -7.16
N THR A 207 -1.77 13.14 -6.35
CA THR A 207 -1.56 12.86 -4.93
C THR A 207 -0.50 11.77 -4.72
N TYR A 208 -0.50 10.74 -5.57
CA TYR A 208 0.46 9.63 -5.46
C TYR A 208 0.98 9.16 -6.82
N ALA A 209 2.26 8.81 -6.86
CA ALA A 209 2.81 7.97 -7.93
C ALA A 209 2.59 6.51 -7.59
N VAL A 210 1.94 5.76 -8.49
CA VAL A 210 1.72 4.31 -8.34
C VAL A 210 2.71 3.55 -9.18
N GLU A 211 3.53 2.72 -8.55
CA GLU A 211 4.60 1.99 -9.21
C GLU A 211 4.55 0.49 -8.94
N THR A 212 4.87 -0.29 -9.97
CA THR A 212 5.03 -1.74 -9.82
C THR A 212 6.52 -2.10 -9.77
N ILE A 213 6.96 -2.56 -8.60
CA ILE A 213 8.34 -2.94 -8.34
C ILE A 213 8.37 -4.42 -7.95
N ASN A 214 9.01 -5.27 -8.74
CA ASN A 214 9.06 -6.72 -8.52
C ASN A 214 7.66 -7.35 -8.33
N ASP A 215 6.71 -7.03 -9.21
CA ASP A 215 5.31 -7.51 -9.23
C ASP A 215 4.45 -7.07 -8.03
N ARG A 216 4.92 -6.13 -7.23
CA ARG A 216 4.19 -5.51 -6.13
C ARG A 216 3.94 -4.04 -6.41
N LYS A 217 2.73 -3.56 -6.06
CA LYS A 217 2.37 -2.14 -6.20
C LYS A 217 2.72 -1.37 -4.94
N TYR A 218 3.27 -0.18 -5.16
CA TYR A 218 3.63 0.79 -4.12
C TYR A 218 3.14 2.17 -4.50
N TYR A 219 2.91 3.00 -3.52
CA TYR A 219 2.49 4.39 -3.69
C TYR A 219 3.54 5.30 -3.07
N PHE A 220 3.85 6.40 -3.76
CA PHE A 220 4.80 7.40 -3.30
C PHE A 220 4.16 8.77 -3.35
N ASN A 221 4.38 9.59 -2.32
CA ASN A 221 3.91 10.97 -2.31
C ASN A 221 4.80 11.91 -3.18
N GLU A 222 4.55 13.20 -3.15
CA GLU A 222 5.30 14.21 -3.89
C GLU A 222 6.78 14.29 -3.47
N ASP A 223 7.11 13.96 -2.24
CA ASP A 223 8.49 13.92 -1.73
C ASP A 223 9.21 12.61 -2.04
N GLY A 224 8.52 11.64 -2.62
CA GLY A 224 9.04 10.31 -2.92
C GLY A 224 9.01 9.35 -1.73
N VAL A 225 8.32 9.71 -0.64
CA VAL A 225 8.14 8.82 0.52
C VAL A 225 7.17 7.71 0.15
N MET A 226 7.55 6.46 0.43
CA MET A 226 6.66 5.31 0.30
C MET A 226 5.51 5.41 1.29
N MET A 227 4.28 5.35 0.78
CA MET A 227 3.07 5.38 1.57
C MET A 227 2.79 4.02 2.22
N THR A 228 2.13 4.04 3.39
CA THR A 228 1.77 2.86 4.19
C THR A 228 0.39 3.04 4.81
N GLY A 229 -0.22 1.95 5.30
CA GLY A 229 -1.54 1.99 5.92
C GLY A 229 -2.66 2.27 4.91
N TRP A 230 -3.77 2.79 5.42
CA TRP A 230 -4.90 3.19 4.59
C TRP A 230 -4.64 4.52 3.89
N ILE A 231 -4.88 4.57 2.58
CA ILE A 231 -4.85 5.81 1.79
C ILE A 231 -6.04 5.88 0.84
N ALA A 232 -6.50 7.10 0.55
CA ALA A 232 -7.44 7.35 -0.55
C ALA A 232 -6.70 7.18 -1.89
N ALA A 233 -7.15 6.24 -2.72
CA ALA A 233 -6.48 5.93 -4.00
C ALA A 233 -6.76 6.99 -5.09
N GLU A 234 -7.81 7.80 -4.93
CA GLU A 234 -8.26 8.82 -5.87
C GLU A 234 -8.27 10.19 -5.20
N GLU A 235 -7.81 11.20 -5.92
CA GLU A 235 -7.56 12.57 -5.42
C GLU A 235 -8.80 13.34 -4.98
N GLU A 236 -9.98 13.02 -5.51
CA GLU A 236 -11.24 13.65 -5.16
C GLU A 236 -12.33 12.59 -5.05
N ALA A 237 -12.35 11.95 -3.92
CA ALA A 237 -13.54 11.28 -3.51
C ALA A 237 -14.54 12.35 -3.06
N GLU A 238 -15.47 12.76 -3.91
CA GLU A 238 -16.55 13.67 -3.51
C GLU A 238 -17.33 13.05 -2.35
N ALA A 239 -17.50 13.82 -1.28
CA ALA A 239 -18.40 13.51 -0.18
C ALA A 239 -19.79 13.14 -0.75
N GLY A 240 -20.32 11.97 -0.37
CA GLY A 240 -21.62 11.48 -0.84
C GLY A 240 -21.59 10.46 -1.96
N ASP A 241 -20.43 9.99 -2.40
CA ASP A 241 -20.37 8.84 -3.30
C ASP A 241 -20.71 7.54 -2.54
N THR A 242 -21.75 6.84 -3.04
CA THR A 242 -22.28 5.58 -2.44
C THR A 242 -21.32 4.39 -2.53
N THR A 243 -20.11 4.59 -3.01
CA THR A 243 -19.09 3.55 -3.16
C THR A 243 -18.21 3.36 -1.92
N GLY A 244 -18.31 4.25 -0.93
CA GLY A 244 -17.72 4.07 0.38
C GLY A 244 -16.22 3.75 0.35
N ILE A 245 -15.83 2.71 1.09
CA ILE A 245 -14.45 2.27 1.24
C ILE A 245 -13.78 1.82 -0.07
N SER A 246 -14.52 1.66 -1.17
CA SER A 246 -13.96 1.23 -2.46
C SER A 246 -12.91 2.20 -3.04
N ARG A 247 -12.87 3.42 -2.52
CA ARG A 247 -11.89 4.45 -2.92
C ARG A 247 -10.57 4.37 -2.18
N PHE A 248 -10.48 3.48 -1.20
CA PHE A 248 -9.29 3.30 -0.39
C PHE A 248 -8.53 2.05 -0.79
N VAL A 249 -7.23 2.06 -0.54
CA VAL A 249 -6.35 0.89 -0.59
C VAL A 249 -5.57 0.81 0.71
N TYR A 250 -5.12 -0.40 1.05
CA TYR A 250 -4.24 -0.62 2.19
C TYR A 250 -2.85 -1.02 1.73
N LEU A 251 -1.84 -0.34 2.22
CA LEU A 251 -0.45 -0.40 1.75
C LEU A 251 0.49 -1.10 2.73
N GLY A 252 -0.02 -2.01 3.55
CA GLY A 252 0.83 -2.71 4.51
C GLY A 252 1.37 -1.80 5.62
N ASP A 253 2.36 -2.29 6.35
CA ASP A 253 2.98 -1.58 7.45
C ASP A 253 4.15 -0.68 7.00
N GLU A 254 4.76 0.03 7.94
CA GLU A 254 5.87 0.97 7.72
C GLU A 254 7.11 0.37 7.03
N ASN A 255 7.27 -0.96 7.04
CA ASN A 255 8.40 -1.66 6.45
C ASN A 255 8.06 -2.41 5.16
N ASP A 256 6.78 -2.57 4.81
CA ASP A 256 6.36 -3.28 3.60
C ASP A 256 5.82 -2.34 2.52
N GLY A 257 4.87 -1.46 2.83
CA GLY A 257 4.26 -0.51 1.89
C GLY A 257 3.59 -1.16 0.67
N THR A 258 3.48 -2.48 0.64
CA THR A 258 2.89 -3.22 -0.49
C THR A 258 1.38 -3.11 -0.45
N MET A 259 0.76 -2.72 -1.57
CA MET A 259 -0.69 -2.73 -1.70
C MET A 259 -1.26 -4.13 -1.48
N ALA A 260 -2.15 -4.26 -0.50
CA ALA A 260 -2.89 -5.48 -0.24
C ALA A 260 -3.78 -5.83 -1.43
N ARG A 261 -3.76 -7.09 -1.87
CA ARG A 261 -4.62 -7.61 -2.94
C ARG A 261 -4.76 -9.14 -2.83
N ASP A 262 -5.90 -9.66 -3.24
CA ASP A 262 -6.23 -11.10 -3.16
C ASP A 262 -5.95 -11.69 -1.77
N THR A 263 -6.19 -10.91 -0.70
CA THR A 263 -5.78 -11.30 0.67
C THR A 263 -6.77 -10.89 1.74
N TRP A 264 -6.80 -11.66 2.80
CA TRP A 264 -7.45 -11.30 4.06
C TRP A 264 -6.45 -10.62 4.98
N LEU A 265 -6.88 -9.52 5.60
CA LEU A 265 -6.12 -8.87 6.67
C LEU A 265 -7.02 -8.60 7.88
N GLU A 266 -6.46 -8.80 9.05
CA GLU A 266 -7.04 -8.38 10.32
C GLU A 266 -6.35 -7.07 10.73
N LEU A 267 -7.10 -5.97 10.73
CA LEU A 267 -6.58 -4.63 10.96
C LEU A 267 -7.27 -3.98 12.15
N THR A 268 -6.52 -3.23 12.92
CA THR A 268 -7.00 -2.41 14.03
C THR A 268 -7.17 -0.95 13.65
N GLU A 269 -6.82 -0.61 12.42
CA GLU A 269 -6.94 0.72 11.85
C GLU A 269 -8.04 0.72 10.79
N HIS A 270 -8.71 1.84 10.64
CA HIS A 270 -9.63 2.13 9.54
C HIS A 270 -9.16 3.38 8.79
N PRO A 271 -9.69 3.70 7.60
CA PRO A 271 -9.32 4.91 6.89
C PRO A 271 -9.49 6.17 7.73
N ALA A 272 -8.45 6.98 7.87
CA ALA A 272 -8.42 8.17 8.75
C ALA A 272 -9.43 9.26 8.37
N SER A 273 -9.85 9.33 7.10
CA SER A 273 -10.93 10.21 6.63
C SER A 273 -12.31 9.83 7.20
N CYS A 274 -12.37 8.74 7.95
CA CYS A 274 -13.55 8.39 8.74
C CYS A 274 -13.79 9.33 9.92
N ASP A 275 -12.90 10.29 10.20
CA ASP A 275 -13.19 11.39 11.15
C ASP A 275 -14.37 12.26 10.69
N ASP A 276 -14.62 12.34 9.38
CA ASP A 276 -15.87 12.84 8.81
C ASP A 276 -16.77 11.65 8.48
N LYS A 277 -17.55 11.22 9.46
CA LYS A 277 -18.48 10.07 9.39
C LYS A 277 -19.45 10.12 8.20
N ASP A 278 -19.60 11.28 7.58
CA ASP A 278 -20.48 11.52 6.45
C ASP A 278 -19.85 11.15 5.08
N GLU A 279 -18.54 10.88 5.02
CA GLU A 279 -17.84 10.68 3.75
C GLU A 279 -17.83 9.23 3.24
N LEU A 280 -17.95 8.22 4.11
CA LEU A 280 -17.75 6.82 3.70
C LEU A 280 -19.01 6.05 3.33
N ALA A 281 -20.16 6.39 3.89
CA ALA A 281 -21.46 5.82 3.50
C ALA A 281 -22.62 6.63 4.06
N GLU A 282 -23.70 6.81 3.28
CA GLU A 282 -25.01 7.05 3.83
C GLU A 282 -25.47 5.77 4.56
N GLY A 283 -25.11 5.61 5.82
CA GLY A 283 -25.44 4.44 6.62
C GLY A 283 -25.42 4.76 8.11
N ASP A 284 -25.92 3.84 8.90
CA ASP A 284 -25.92 3.95 10.34
C ASP A 284 -24.48 4.08 10.85
N THR A 285 -24.16 5.23 11.44
CA THR A 285 -22.83 5.53 12.00
C THR A 285 -22.44 4.60 13.14
N ASP A 286 -23.40 3.83 13.67
CA ASP A 286 -23.16 2.86 14.74
C ASP A 286 -22.38 1.62 14.28
N GLU A 287 -22.20 1.43 12.96
CA GLU A 287 -21.45 0.30 12.39
C GLU A 287 -20.04 0.65 11.92
N MET A 288 -19.64 1.90 12.04
CA MET A 288 -18.28 2.31 11.74
C MET A 288 -17.31 1.64 12.70
N PRO A 289 -16.23 1.01 12.22
CA PRO A 289 -15.24 0.42 13.11
C PRO A 289 -14.59 1.52 13.97
N GLU A 290 -14.39 1.22 15.25
CA GLU A 290 -13.66 2.11 16.16
C GLU A 290 -12.16 1.80 16.09
N ASP A 291 -11.32 2.83 16.29
CA ASP A 291 -9.88 2.68 16.38
C ASP A 291 -9.50 1.74 17.53
N GLY A 292 -8.68 0.75 17.21
CA GLY A 292 -8.22 -0.27 18.14
C GLY A 292 -9.04 -1.57 18.12
N ASP A 293 -10.22 -1.56 17.50
CA ASP A 293 -10.98 -2.78 17.29
C ASP A 293 -10.40 -3.60 16.14
N SER A 294 -10.24 -4.91 16.38
CA SER A 294 -9.73 -5.82 15.36
C SER A 294 -10.83 -6.20 14.38
N ASN A 295 -10.67 -5.82 13.13
CA ASN A 295 -11.63 -6.05 12.06
C ASN A 295 -11.01 -6.81 10.89
N TRP A 296 -11.78 -7.73 10.27
CA TRP A 296 -11.36 -8.48 9.10
C TRP A 296 -11.81 -7.81 7.81
N TYR A 297 -10.84 -7.60 6.91
CA TYR A 297 -11.04 -7.06 5.55
C TYR A 297 -10.58 -8.07 4.52
N TYR A 298 -11.18 -8.03 3.34
CA TYR A 298 -10.68 -8.74 2.17
C TYR A 298 -10.41 -7.74 1.06
N PHE A 299 -9.21 -7.77 0.51
CA PHE A 299 -8.81 -6.92 -0.61
C PHE A 299 -8.88 -7.72 -1.90
N GLU A 300 -9.61 -7.21 -2.88
CA GLU A 300 -9.75 -7.82 -4.20
C GLU A 300 -8.45 -7.71 -5.01
N SER A 301 -8.42 -8.29 -6.22
CA SER A 301 -7.20 -8.37 -7.04
C SER A 301 -6.68 -7.01 -7.51
N ASP A 302 -7.52 -6.00 -7.57
CA ASP A 302 -7.15 -4.61 -7.90
C ASP A 302 -6.72 -3.80 -6.66
N GLY A 303 -6.93 -4.32 -5.46
CA GLY A 303 -6.62 -3.70 -4.18
C GLY A 303 -7.82 -3.05 -3.51
N THR A 304 -9.00 -3.06 -4.15
CA THR A 304 -10.23 -2.54 -3.56
C THR A 304 -10.68 -3.42 -2.39
N PRO A 305 -11.00 -2.86 -1.21
CA PRO A 305 -11.63 -3.61 -0.15
C PRO A 305 -13.01 -4.12 -0.56
N ALA A 306 -13.35 -5.36 -0.22
CA ALA A 306 -14.69 -5.88 -0.39
C ALA A 306 -15.67 -5.12 0.52
N TYR A 307 -16.82 -4.71 0.03
CA TYR A 307 -17.82 -3.91 0.75
C TYR A 307 -19.24 -4.25 0.32
N LEU A 308 -20.23 -3.77 1.07
CA LEU A 308 -21.64 -3.98 0.78
C LEU A 308 -22.04 -3.27 -0.52
N ASN A 309 -22.55 -4.05 -1.47
CA ASN A 309 -23.18 -3.49 -2.65
C ASN A 309 -24.60 -3.00 -2.32
N ALA A 310 -24.77 -1.71 -2.11
CA ALA A 310 -26.05 -1.08 -1.80
C ALA A 310 -27.14 -1.29 -2.88
N LYS A 311 -26.76 -1.69 -4.10
CA LYS A 311 -27.68 -2.02 -5.22
C LYS A 311 -28.02 -3.51 -5.30
N ALA A 312 -27.62 -4.30 -4.32
CA ALA A 312 -27.86 -5.73 -4.34
C ALA A 312 -29.38 -6.03 -4.31
N SER A 313 -29.84 -6.86 -5.22
CA SER A 313 -31.21 -7.32 -5.32
C SER A 313 -31.38 -8.81 -4.94
N SER A 314 -30.31 -9.44 -4.49
CA SER A 314 -30.31 -10.85 -4.06
C SER A 314 -29.13 -11.09 -3.12
N MET A 315 -29.22 -12.14 -2.29
CA MET A 315 -28.15 -12.53 -1.37
C MET A 315 -26.82 -12.75 -2.09
N SER A 316 -26.80 -13.37 -3.25
CA SER A 316 -25.60 -13.63 -4.03
C SER A 316 -24.93 -12.36 -4.57
N ARG A 317 -25.67 -11.23 -4.67
CA ARG A 317 -25.14 -9.93 -5.07
C ARG A 317 -24.72 -9.06 -3.88
N ALA A 318 -25.26 -9.33 -2.69
CA ALA A 318 -24.90 -8.66 -1.46
C ALA A 318 -23.64 -9.26 -0.81
N THR A 319 -23.17 -10.40 -1.32
CA THR A 319 -22.00 -11.11 -0.77
C THR A 319 -20.83 -11.10 -1.76
N THR A 320 -19.62 -11.01 -1.23
CA THR A 320 -18.38 -11.19 -2.00
C THR A 320 -17.93 -12.64 -1.95
N LYS A 321 -17.53 -13.17 -3.11
CA LYS A 321 -17.07 -14.56 -3.22
C LYS A 321 -15.54 -14.61 -3.14
N VAL A 322 -15.03 -15.29 -2.11
CA VAL A 322 -13.59 -15.50 -1.91
C VAL A 322 -13.28 -16.99 -1.86
N ASN A 323 -12.41 -17.46 -2.75
CA ASN A 323 -11.98 -18.87 -2.83
C ASN A 323 -13.12 -19.91 -2.87
N GLY A 324 -14.29 -19.52 -3.41
CA GLY A 324 -15.46 -20.41 -3.53
C GLY A 324 -16.50 -20.25 -2.44
N ASP A 325 -16.17 -19.68 -1.30
CA ASP A 325 -17.08 -19.32 -0.21
C ASP A 325 -17.59 -17.88 -0.39
N SER A 326 -18.76 -17.56 0.16
CA SER A 326 -19.33 -16.20 0.14
C SER A 326 -19.30 -15.60 1.51
N TYR A 327 -19.02 -14.30 1.57
CA TYR A 327 -18.90 -13.52 2.81
C TYR A 327 -19.71 -12.22 2.68
N PHE A 328 -20.20 -11.74 3.80
CA PHE A 328 -20.87 -10.45 3.87
C PHE A 328 -19.94 -9.40 4.49
N PHE A 329 -19.89 -8.24 3.86
CA PHE A 329 -19.15 -7.08 4.35
C PHE A 329 -20.13 -5.92 4.55
N ASN A 330 -19.89 -5.10 5.57
CA ASN A 330 -20.66 -3.88 5.76
C ASN A 330 -20.19 -2.77 4.78
N PRO A 331 -20.83 -1.58 4.77
CA PRO A 331 -20.40 -0.46 3.93
C PRO A 331 -18.95 -0.01 4.16
N TYR A 332 -18.42 -0.26 5.36
CA TYR A 332 -17.04 0.08 5.76
C TYR A 332 -16.02 -1.02 5.43
N GLY A 333 -16.42 -2.05 4.71
CA GLY A 333 -15.55 -3.16 4.29
C GLY A 333 -15.25 -4.18 5.39
N VAL A 334 -15.86 -4.06 6.55
CA VAL A 334 -15.68 -5.01 7.65
C VAL A 334 -16.49 -6.28 7.40
N ARG A 335 -15.84 -7.45 7.45
CA ARG A 335 -16.50 -8.75 7.36
C ARG A 335 -17.47 -8.93 8.52
N GLN A 336 -18.69 -9.32 8.20
CA GLN A 336 -19.74 -9.53 9.18
C GLN A 336 -19.97 -11.00 9.47
N THR A 337 -20.48 -11.28 10.68
CA THR A 337 -20.93 -12.59 11.16
C THR A 337 -22.33 -12.45 11.76
N GLY A 338 -22.97 -13.57 12.06
CA GLY A 338 -24.29 -13.59 12.66
C GLY A 338 -25.43 -13.72 11.66
N MET A 339 -26.63 -13.47 12.14
CA MET A 339 -27.86 -13.38 11.35
C MET A 339 -28.03 -11.95 10.85
N ILE A 340 -28.04 -11.77 9.53
CA ILE A 340 -28.08 -10.47 8.89
C ILE A 340 -29.38 -10.33 8.10
N ARG A 341 -30.14 -9.27 8.39
CA ARG A 341 -31.31 -8.86 7.61
C ARG A 341 -30.91 -7.74 6.67
N MET A 342 -31.36 -7.83 5.43
CA MET A 342 -31.23 -6.79 4.43
C MET A 342 -32.60 -6.42 3.90
N VAL A 343 -32.90 -5.13 3.79
CA VAL A 343 -34.15 -4.61 3.23
C VAL A 343 -33.83 -3.82 1.97
N ASN A 344 -34.35 -4.25 0.82
CA ASN A 344 -34.15 -3.50 -0.43
C ASN A 344 -35.16 -2.36 -0.56
N GLN A 345 -34.98 -1.49 -1.56
CA GLN A 345 -35.86 -0.34 -1.83
C GLN A 345 -37.33 -0.73 -2.09
N SER A 346 -37.61 -1.95 -2.53
CA SER A 346 -38.95 -2.47 -2.73
C SER A 346 -39.61 -2.94 -1.42
N GLY A 347 -38.89 -2.87 -0.30
CA GLY A 347 -39.32 -3.41 0.98
C GLY A 347 -39.24 -4.94 1.05
N GLU A 348 -38.53 -5.59 0.10
CA GLU A 348 -38.26 -7.01 0.19
C GLU A 348 -37.12 -7.28 1.16
N GLU A 349 -37.36 -8.23 2.04
CA GLU A 349 -36.44 -8.64 3.08
C GLU A 349 -35.67 -9.90 2.68
N MET A 350 -34.37 -9.88 2.92
CA MET A 350 -33.49 -11.04 2.78
C MET A 350 -32.77 -11.24 4.10
N VAL A 351 -32.82 -12.45 4.63
CA VAL A 351 -32.11 -12.83 5.85
C VAL A 351 -31.04 -13.86 5.50
N GLY A 352 -29.82 -13.67 5.95
CA GLY A 352 -28.72 -14.62 5.77
C GLY A 352 -27.99 -14.90 7.08
N TYR A 353 -27.35 -16.06 7.19
CA TYR A 353 -26.53 -16.40 8.33
C TYR A 353 -25.07 -16.62 7.94
N PHE A 354 -24.15 -15.94 8.62
CA PHE A 354 -22.73 -15.91 8.32
C PHE A 354 -21.87 -16.45 9.47
N GLY A 355 -22.39 -17.50 10.13
CA GLY A 355 -21.73 -18.07 11.30
C GLY A 355 -21.88 -17.21 12.55
N ASP A 356 -21.31 -17.65 13.65
CA ASP A 356 -21.25 -16.87 14.90
C ASP A 356 -19.99 -16.00 14.94
N SER A 357 -19.83 -15.21 16.00
CA SER A 357 -18.69 -14.31 16.20
C SER A 357 -17.32 -15.03 16.23
N ASN A 358 -17.29 -16.34 16.50
CA ASN A 358 -16.08 -17.16 16.53
C ASN A 358 -15.81 -17.88 15.20
N SER A 359 -16.70 -17.71 14.21
CA SER A 359 -16.60 -18.37 12.91
C SER A 359 -15.77 -17.54 11.92
N ASP A 360 -15.46 -18.15 10.78
CA ASP A 360 -14.77 -17.49 9.67
C ASP A 360 -15.69 -16.58 8.83
N GLY A 361 -16.96 -16.39 9.21
CA GLY A 361 -17.92 -15.52 8.53
C GLY A 361 -18.44 -16.05 7.19
N LYS A 362 -18.29 -17.34 6.91
CA LYS A 362 -18.81 -17.95 5.68
C LYS A 362 -20.34 -17.98 5.67
N MET A 363 -20.90 -17.64 4.52
CA MET A 363 -22.33 -17.78 4.28
C MET A 363 -22.79 -19.22 4.44
N VAL A 364 -23.78 -19.41 5.28
CA VAL A 364 -24.37 -20.71 5.58
C VAL A 364 -25.48 -21.02 4.58
N THR A 365 -25.59 -22.31 4.18
CA THR A 365 -26.65 -22.82 3.31
C THR A 365 -27.22 -24.12 3.87
N GLY A 366 -28.40 -24.50 3.39
CA GLY A 366 -29.11 -25.73 3.79
C GLY A 366 -29.75 -25.63 5.17
N LYS A 367 -30.14 -26.79 5.71
CA LYS A 367 -30.84 -26.90 7.02
C LYS A 367 -29.84 -26.75 8.16
N LYS A 368 -30.20 -25.93 9.16
CA LYS A 368 -29.49 -25.77 10.43
C LYS A 368 -30.48 -26.02 11.58
N THR A 369 -30.16 -26.93 12.47
CA THR A 369 -30.94 -27.21 13.67
C THR A 369 -30.26 -26.66 14.89
N ASN A 370 -31.02 -26.21 15.88
CA ASN A 370 -30.51 -25.61 17.12
C ASN A 370 -29.58 -24.41 16.85
N LEU A 371 -29.87 -23.63 15.79
CA LEU A 371 -29.18 -22.39 15.57
C LEU A 371 -29.62 -21.38 16.62
N ASN A 372 -28.68 -20.90 17.41
CA ASN A 372 -28.91 -19.85 18.41
C ASN A 372 -28.60 -18.50 17.83
N VAL A 373 -29.54 -17.56 17.88
CA VAL A 373 -29.40 -16.18 17.50
C VAL A 373 -29.88 -15.34 18.68
N ASP A 374 -28.99 -14.60 19.30
CA ASP A 374 -29.25 -13.76 20.46
C ASP A 374 -30.06 -14.44 21.59
N GLY A 375 -29.73 -15.71 21.87
CA GLY A 375 -30.40 -16.52 22.92
C GLY A 375 -31.65 -17.26 22.47
N ASP A 376 -32.19 -16.98 21.29
CA ASP A 376 -33.30 -17.72 20.69
C ASP A 376 -32.81 -18.87 19.81
N SER A 377 -33.20 -20.08 20.10
CA SER A 377 -32.77 -21.27 19.36
C SER A 377 -33.88 -21.78 18.44
N GLY A 378 -33.55 -22.03 17.19
CA GLY A 378 -34.50 -22.51 16.20
C GLY A 378 -33.89 -23.41 15.13
N THR A 379 -34.77 -23.95 14.29
CA THR A 379 -34.38 -24.64 13.05
C THR A 379 -34.55 -23.67 11.88
N TYR A 380 -33.50 -23.59 11.05
CA TYR A 380 -33.48 -22.68 9.89
C TYR A 380 -33.17 -23.46 8.61
N TYR A 381 -33.60 -22.93 7.48
CA TYR A 381 -33.21 -23.37 6.16
C TYR A 381 -32.82 -22.18 5.30
N PHE A 382 -31.56 -22.18 4.83
CA PHE A 382 -31.02 -21.19 3.89
C PHE A 382 -30.88 -21.81 2.51
N ALA A 383 -31.33 -21.11 1.47
CA ALA A 383 -31.29 -21.64 0.12
C ALA A 383 -29.89 -22.11 -0.28
N ASP A 384 -29.79 -23.28 -0.92
CA ASP A 384 -28.49 -23.89 -1.27
C ASP A 384 -28.05 -23.60 -2.70
N SER A 385 -28.89 -22.97 -3.50
CA SER A 385 -28.61 -22.68 -4.92
C SER A 385 -29.43 -21.50 -5.47
N GLY A 386 -29.08 -21.04 -6.66
CA GLY A 386 -29.78 -19.97 -7.37
C GLY A 386 -29.36 -18.57 -6.95
N SER A 387 -30.13 -17.55 -7.36
CA SER A 387 -29.95 -16.15 -6.97
C SER A 387 -30.09 -15.92 -5.48
N ASP A 388 -30.92 -16.73 -4.84
CA ASP A 388 -31.26 -16.65 -3.41
C ASP A 388 -30.38 -17.53 -2.55
N LYS A 389 -29.30 -18.12 -3.11
CA LYS A 389 -28.36 -18.94 -2.35
C LYS A 389 -27.91 -18.20 -1.09
N GLY A 390 -28.08 -18.81 0.08
CA GLY A 390 -27.78 -18.24 1.39
C GLY A 390 -28.92 -17.42 2.01
N ALA A 391 -29.95 -17.07 1.24
CA ALA A 391 -31.12 -16.41 1.79
C ALA A 391 -32.02 -17.39 2.56
N GLY A 392 -32.58 -16.92 3.67
CA GLY A 392 -33.60 -17.63 4.42
C GLY A 392 -34.83 -17.95 3.56
N LEU A 393 -35.23 -19.19 3.57
CA LEU A 393 -36.33 -19.66 2.73
C LEU A 393 -37.68 -19.09 3.19
N ASN A 394 -38.46 -18.57 2.24
CA ASN A 394 -39.88 -18.25 2.42
C ASN A 394 -40.72 -19.25 1.61
N GLY A 395 -41.24 -20.31 2.27
CA GLY A 395 -42.01 -21.38 1.63
C GLY A 395 -41.66 -22.77 2.14
N THR A 396 -41.87 -23.80 1.33
CA THR A 396 -41.71 -25.20 1.75
C THR A 396 -40.43 -25.86 1.25
N LYS A 397 -39.80 -26.64 2.09
CA LYS A 397 -38.68 -27.52 1.76
C LYS A 397 -38.82 -28.85 2.52
N ASP A 398 -38.71 -29.97 1.82
CA ASP A 398 -38.82 -31.34 2.39
C ASP A 398 -40.05 -31.52 3.30
N ASP A 399 -41.21 -31.01 2.85
CA ASP A 399 -42.51 -30.98 3.54
C ASP A 399 -42.59 -30.03 4.77
N TYR A 400 -41.58 -29.22 5.07
CA TYR A 400 -41.59 -28.28 6.18
C TYR A 400 -41.78 -26.84 5.68
N LEU A 401 -42.45 -26.01 6.48
CA LEU A 401 -42.70 -24.62 6.17
C LEU A 401 -41.63 -23.75 6.84
N TYR A 402 -41.09 -22.76 6.09
CA TYR A 402 -40.14 -21.80 6.59
C TYR A 402 -40.61 -20.38 6.27
N TYR A 403 -40.31 -19.46 7.19
CA TYR A 403 -40.48 -18.02 7.00
C TYR A 403 -39.17 -17.28 7.33
N GLN A 404 -38.63 -16.54 6.40
CA GLN A 404 -37.30 -15.89 6.50
C GLN A 404 -36.22 -16.87 6.98
N GLY A 405 -36.33 -18.14 6.58
CA GLY A 405 -35.44 -19.22 6.97
C GLY A 405 -35.88 -19.96 8.21
N ARG A 406 -36.59 -19.36 9.16
CA ARG A 406 -37.02 -20.02 10.41
C ARG A 406 -38.14 -21.03 10.15
N LEU A 407 -38.05 -22.20 10.77
CA LEU A 407 -39.09 -23.20 10.73
C LEU A 407 -40.37 -22.65 11.38
N VAL A 408 -41.50 -22.82 10.69
CA VAL A 408 -42.83 -22.45 11.17
C VAL A 408 -43.48 -23.68 11.77
N GLU A 409 -43.83 -23.63 13.06
CA GLU A 409 -44.41 -24.73 13.83
C GLU A 409 -45.75 -24.27 14.43
N ALA A 410 -46.73 -25.18 14.56
CA ALA A 410 -47.90 -24.88 15.36
C ALA A 410 -47.52 -24.77 16.85
N GLU A 411 -48.25 -23.95 17.61
CA GLU A 411 -48.01 -23.81 19.04
C GLU A 411 -48.20 -25.15 19.77
N ASP A 412 -47.43 -25.35 20.85
CA ASP A 412 -47.52 -26.51 21.71
C ASP A 412 -48.96 -26.73 22.18
N GLY A 413 -49.55 -27.91 21.89
CA GLY A 413 -50.90 -28.25 22.23
C GLY A 413 -51.94 -27.95 21.15
N SER A 414 -51.56 -27.28 20.05
CA SER A 414 -52.48 -26.94 18.96
C SER A 414 -52.53 -27.97 17.82
N ASP A 415 -51.93 -29.16 17.93
CA ASP A 415 -51.82 -30.19 16.87
C ASP A 415 -51.56 -29.60 15.45
N PHE A 416 -52.41 -28.64 15.00
CA PHE A 416 -52.34 -28.00 13.68
C PHE A 416 -52.75 -26.51 13.73
N GLU A 417 -52.04 -25.65 13.00
CA GLU A 417 -52.38 -24.25 12.76
C GLU A 417 -52.22 -23.88 11.29
N VAL A 418 -52.90 -22.80 10.86
CA VAL A 418 -52.81 -22.29 9.52
C VAL A 418 -51.92 -21.04 9.51
N PHE A 419 -50.90 -21.06 8.65
CA PHE A 419 -49.99 -19.90 8.43
C PHE A 419 -50.05 -19.43 6.97
N GLU A 420 -49.87 -18.12 6.77
CA GLU A 420 -49.76 -17.56 5.44
C GLU A 420 -48.31 -17.18 5.14
N VAL A 421 -47.73 -17.74 4.05
CA VAL A 421 -46.41 -17.37 3.55
C VAL A 421 -46.51 -17.11 2.04
N LYS A 422 -46.08 -15.95 1.59
CA LYS A 422 -46.15 -15.54 0.16
C LYS A 422 -47.57 -15.71 -0.44
N ASN A 423 -48.56 -15.19 0.25
CA ASN A 423 -49.98 -15.20 -0.16
C ASN A 423 -50.54 -16.64 -0.35
N ARG A 424 -49.99 -17.62 0.33
CA ARG A 424 -50.46 -19.00 0.34
C ARG A 424 -50.62 -19.50 1.75
N LEU A 425 -51.78 -20.12 2.01
CA LEU A 425 -52.10 -20.76 3.30
C LEU A 425 -51.54 -22.19 3.37
N TYR A 426 -50.98 -22.52 4.52
CA TYR A 426 -50.44 -23.83 4.84
C TYR A 426 -50.99 -24.30 6.20
N LEU A 427 -51.47 -25.54 6.25
CA LEU A 427 -51.81 -26.22 7.50
C LEU A 427 -50.53 -26.92 8.02
N VAL A 428 -50.06 -26.57 9.17
CA VAL A 428 -48.77 -27.01 9.72
C VAL A 428 -49.00 -27.64 11.08
N ASN A 429 -48.26 -28.69 11.41
CA ASN A 429 -48.32 -29.34 12.73
C ASN A 429 -47.21 -28.79 13.66
N GLU A 430 -47.21 -29.21 14.92
CA GLU A 430 -46.23 -28.86 15.96
C GLU A 430 -44.76 -29.14 15.57
N SER A 431 -44.47 -30.00 14.63
CA SER A 431 -43.09 -30.24 14.14
C SER A 431 -42.74 -29.44 12.90
N GLY A 432 -43.58 -28.49 12.47
CA GLY A 432 -43.37 -27.65 11.28
C GLY A 432 -43.72 -28.34 9.95
N LYS A 433 -44.31 -29.56 10.01
CA LYS A 433 -44.63 -30.30 8.80
C LYS A 433 -45.94 -29.85 8.17
N VAL A 434 -45.88 -29.47 6.88
CA VAL A 434 -47.06 -29.08 6.09
C VAL A 434 -47.93 -30.27 5.79
N GLN A 435 -49.24 -30.13 6.02
CA GLN A 435 -50.25 -31.11 5.69
C GLN A 435 -50.78 -30.89 4.29
N THR A 436 -50.85 -31.96 3.49
CA THR A 436 -51.29 -31.91 2.09
C THR A 436 -52.37 -32.94 1.77
N ASP A 437 -52.57 -33.92 2.65
CA ASP A 437 -53.51 -34.99 2.41
C ASP A 437 -54.96 -34.48 2.46
N SER A 438 -55.77 -34.89 1.50
CA SER A 438 -57.21 -34.59 1.47
C SER A 438 -57.95 -35.43 2.53
N LYS A 439 -57.87 -34.97 3.78
CA LYS A 439 -58.53 -35.60 4.94
C LYS A 439 -58.99 -34.55 5.96
N ASN A 440 -59.62 -34.99 7.02
CA ASN A 440 -59.97 -34.16 8.16
C ASN A 440 -58.87 -34.19 9.20
N TYR A 441 -58.59 -33.07 9.79
CA TYR A 441 -57.54 -32.87 10.81
C TYR A 441 -58.18 -32.43 12.12
N LYS A 442 -57.69 -32.94 13.23
CA LYS A 442 -58.05 -32.51 14.56
C LYS A 442 -56.99 -31.53 15.06
N SER A 443 -57.44 -30.53 15.78
CA SER A 443 -56.56 -29.65 16.55
C SER A 443 -57.19 -29.49 17.91
N ASP A 444 -56.39 -29.55 18.98
CA ASP A 444 -56.85 -29.51 20.36
C ASP A 444 -57.99 -30.56 20.69
N GLY A 445 -57.85 -31.74 20.10
CA GLY A 445 -58.79 -32.86 20.35
C GLY A 445 -60.08 -32.85 19.55
N SER A 446 -60.47 -31.76 18.93
CA SER A 446 -61.68 -31.60 18.11
C SER A 446 -61.33 -31.57 16.60
N TYR A 447 -62.29 -31.95 15.75
CA TYR A 447 -62.13 -31.73 14.33
C TYR A 447 -62.20 -30.21 14.06
N MET A 448 -61.21 -29.68 13.36
CA MET A 448 -61.13 -28.25 13.09
C MET A 448 -60.88 -27.95 11.60
N TYR A 449 -60.06 -28.76 10.93
CA TYR A 449 -59.65 -28.47 9.56
C TYR A 449 -59.89 -29.67 8.61
N LYS A 450 -60.16 -29.33 7.35
CA LYS A 450 -60.25 -30.27 6.22
C LYS A 450 -59.49 -29.74 5.05
N ILE A 451 -58.62 -30.55 4.43
CA ILE A 451 -58.02 -30.22 3.14
C ILE A 451 -58.81 -30.93 2.03
N SER A 452 -59.23 -30.17 1.02
CA SER A 452 -59.86 -30.66 -0.19
C SER A 452 -59.47 -29.87 -1.40
N GLY A 453 -58.87 -30.54 -2.40
CA GLY A 453 -58.38 -29.86 -3.61
C GLY A 453 -57.32 -28.79 -3.36
N GLY A 454 -56.54 -28.92 -2.31
CA GLY A 454 -55.50 -27.93 -1.93
C GLY A 454 -56.05 -26.73 -1.18
N THR A 455 -57.35 -26.68 -0.86
CA THR A 455 -57.99 -25.63 -0.07
C THR A 455 -58.21 -26.14 1.35
N ILE A 456 -57.98 -25.29 2.34
CA ILE A 456 -58.20 -25.55 3.76
C ILE A 456 -59.57 -25.00 4.16
N TYR A 457 -60.35 -25.80 4.84
CA TYR A 457 -61.69 -25.46 5.31
C TYR A 457 -61.77 -25.71 6.82
N TYR A 458 -62.56 -24.88 7.50
CA TYR A 458 -63.08 -25.17 8.83
C TYR A 458 -64.15 -26.25 8.77
N ILE A 459 -64.16 -27.14 9.75
CA ILE A 459 -65.17 -28.17 9.92
C ILE A 459 -65.60 -28.28 11.39
N ASP A 460 -66.84 -28.70 11.62
CA ASP A 460 -67.31 -29.07 12.95
C ASP A 460 -66.92 -30.52 13.34
N ASP A 461 -67.21 -30.93 14.56
CA ASP A 461 -66.94 -32.27 15.06
C ASP A 461 -67.69 -33.41 14.29
N ASP A 462 -68.80 -33.05 13.62
CA ASP A 462 -69.54 -33.92 12.72
C ASP A 462 -68.96 -33.98 11.32
N LYS A 463 -67.86 -33.23 11.07
CA LYS A 463 -67.07 -33.09 9.81
C LYS A 463 -67.81 -32.34 8.69
N ASN A 464 -68.79 -31.51 9.05
CA ASN A 464 -69.46 -30.62 8.10
C ASN A 464 -68.53 -29.40 7.86
N VAL A 465 -68.48 -28.92 6.59
CA VAL A 465 -67.75 -27.72 6.26
C VAL A 465 -68.49 -26.50 6.72
N GLU A 466 -67.87 -25.70 7.56
CA GLU A 466 -68.38 -24.40 8.07
C GLU A 466 -68.01 -23.25 7.18
N GLY A 467 -66.80 -23.30 6.60
CA GLY A 467 -66.29 -22.23 5.73
C GLY A 467 -64.89 -22.55 5.21
N LYS A 468 -64.41 -21.71 4.30
CA LYS A 468 -63.01 -21.71 3.86
C LYS A 468 -62.18 -20.88 4.84
N VAL A 469 -60.98 -21.39 5.15
CA VAL A 469 -60.00 -20.58 5.90
C VAL A 469 -59.47 -19.45 5.03
N GLU A 470 -59.61 -18.22 5.51
CA GLU A 470 -59.15 -17.01 4.83
C GLU A 470 -57.78 -16.59 5.38
N ALA A 471 -57.07 -15.72 4.65
CA ALA A 471 -55.76 -15.19 5.06
C ALA A 471 -55.82 -14.44 6.41
N SER A 472 -56.94 -13.78 6.69
CA SER A 472 -57.17 -13.09 7.97
C SER A 472 -57.24 -14.02 9.18
N ASP A 473 -57.42 -15.33 8.94
CA ASP A 473 -57.55 -16.35 9.98
C ASP A 473 -56.20 -17.04 10.27
N ALA A 474 -55.17 -16.71 9.55
CA ALA A 474 -53.84 -17.27 9.70
C ALA A 474 -53.22 -16.87 11.05
N SER A 475 -52.55 -17.82 11.68
CA SER A 475 -51.75 -17.60 12.88
C SER A 475 -50.56 -16.66 12.57
N THR A 476 -50.07 -16.01 13.60
CA THR A 476 -48.90 -15.14 13.51
C THR A 476 -47.64 -15.95 13.18
N LEU A 477 -46.88 -15.50 12.18
CA LEU A 477 -45.59 -16.10 11.85
C LEU A 477 -44.59 -15.92 12.98
N PRO A 478 -43.63 -16.87 13.16
CA PRO A 478 -42.60 -16.70 14.16
C PRO A 478 -41.77 -15.46 13.91
N GLU A 479 -41.42 -14.75 14.96
CA GLU A 479 -40.45 -13.66 14.89
C GLU A 479 -39.07 -14.21 14.51
N VAL A 480 -38.37 -13.53 13.58
CA VAL A 480 -37.02 -13.88 13.20
C VAL A 480 -36.08 -12.84 13.79
N ILE A 481 -35.25 -13.27 14.73
CA ILE A 481 -34.26 -12.43 15.38
C ILE A 481 -33.02 -12.34 14.45
N TYR A 482 -32.44 -11.16 14.35
CA TYR A 482 -31.22 -10.91 13.57
C TYR A 482 -30.25 -10.04 14.38
N ASP A 483 -28.95 -10.28 14.17
CA ASP A 483 -27.90 -9.56 14.87
C ASP A 483 -27.71 -8.14 14.29
N LYS A 484 -27.93 -8.00 12.96
CA LYS A 484 -27.72 -6.74 12.22
C LYS A 484 -28.72 -6.55 11.10
N GLU A 485 -29.02 -5.27 10.80
CA GLU A 485 -29.90 -4.88 9.69
C GLU A 485 -29.19 -3.88 8.77
N TYR A 486 -29.37 -4.07 7.46
CA TYR A 486 -28.87 -3.17 6.42
C TYR A 486 -29.99 -2.78 5.47
N VAL A 487 -30.15 -1.46 5.26
CA VAL A 487 -31.06 -0.91 4.26
C VAL A 487 -30.29 -0.68 2.96
N LEU A 488 -30.69 -1.39 1.90
CA LEU A 488 -30.05 -1.29 0.58
C LEU A 488 -30.64 -0.10 -0.19
N ASN A 489 -29.98 1.04 -0.13
CA ASN A 489 -30.35 2.25 -0.84
C ASN A 489 -29.68 2.26 -2.22
N GLY A 490 -30.31 1.65 -3.23
CA GLY A 490 -29.81 1.68 -4.60
C GLY A 490 -30.10 3.03 -5.27
N ASN A 491 -29.22 3.99 -5.24
CA ASN A 491 -29.24 5.16 -6.13
C ASN A 491 -28.46 4.89 -7.40
#